data_00a9ce1accd781e5d2c7449ff90ca9a6
#
_entry.id   00a9ce1accd781e5d2c7449ff90ca9a6
#
_cell.length_a   1.000
_cell.length_b   1.000
_cell.length_c   1.000
_cell.angle_alpha   90.00
_cell.angle_beta   90.00
_cell.angle_gamma   90.00
#
_symmetry.space_group_name_H-M   'P 1'
#
loop_
_entity.id
_entity.type
_entity.pdbx_description
1 polymer ?
#
loop_
_entity_poly.entity_id
_entity_poly.type
_entity_poly.pdbx_seq_one_letter_code
_entity_poly.pdbx_strand_id
1 'polypeptide(L)'
;MKIEIRKLDTISPYDRNPRRNDAAVPRVAASIRNFGFRQPIVLDADGVIIAGHTRYKAALMLGLDRVPVHVATDLTPDQVRAYRLADNKTADYAEWDEPLLALELADIELTDLDLAATGFSADEIARLLLRAPRPDDERADDVPTPAGPADSTSGTLYQLGRHRLLVADATDPDTPRRLLAEARADLLLTDPPYNVDYTGSTAARLTIRNDAMSDADFLRFLTAAFAASAKALKPGAAFYIFHADSEGLNFRLAARAAALTVRQCLVWVKNAPVLGRQDYQWMHEPILYGWAEGAAHVWNADRKQTTLARAAAPWKLVAIPDGYAATIKGDTYLITGDNLRVRRIETTLIAADKPTASPDHPTTKPTALFERLILNSTRRGGVILDPFAGSGTAAIAAERTGRDARLVEIDPIY
;
A
#
# COMPACT_ATOMS: atom_id res chain seq x y z
N MET A 1 -40.54 -5.70 18.59
CA MET A 1 -39.28 -5.71 19.40
C MET A 1 -39.36 -4.53 20.38
N LYS A 2 -39.23 -4.76 21.68
CA LYS A 2 -39.18 -3.71 22.71
C LYS A 2 -37.74 -3.57 23.22
N ILE A 3 -37.24 -2.34 23.24
CA ILE A 3 -35.90 -2.03 23.79
C ILE A 3 -36.11 -1.45 25.17
N GLU A 4 -35.34 -1.91 26.13
CA GLU A 4 -35.30 -1.40 27.49
C GLU A 4 -33.84 -1.07 27.91
N ILE A 5 -33.67 -0.20 28.90
CA ILE A 5 -32.36 0.11 29.46
C ILE A 5 -32.13 -0.76 30.69
N ARG A 6 -31.13 -1.61 30.69
CA ARG A 6 -30.83 -2.54 31.76
C ARG A 6 -29.46 -2.28 32.37
N LYS A 7 -29.30 -2.55 33.69
CA LYS A 7 -28.00 -2.48 34.31
C LYS A 7 -27.07 -3.57 33.80
N LEU A 8 -25.80 -3.21 33.57
CA LEU A 8 -24.81 -4.11 32.96
C LEU A 8 -24.50 -5.33 33.86
N ASP A 9 -24.54 -5.15 35.20
CA ASP A 9 -24.34 -6.20 36.20
C ASP A 9 -25.45 -7.27 36.24
N THR A 10 -26.62 -6.98 35.64
CA THR A 10 -27.74 -7.93 35.51
C THR A 10 -27.73 -8.72 34.19
N ILE A 11 -26.68 -8.56 33.40
CA ILE A 11 -26.53 -9.25 32.11
C ILE A 11 -25.43 -10.29 32.20
N SER A 12 -25.73 -11.53 31.85
CA SER A 12 -24.79 -12.64 31.90
C SER A 12 -24.28 -13.01 30.50
N PRO A 13 -22.95 -13.07 30.28
CA PRO A 13 -22.42 -13.65 29.08
C PRO A 13 -22.73 -15.15 28.99
N TYR A 14 -22.88 -15.66 27.74
CA TYR A 14 -23.06 -17.10 27.56
C TYR A 14 -21.70 -17.82 27.66
N ASP A 15 -21.51 -18.68 28.64
CA ASP A 15 -20.24 -19.35 28.97
C ASP A 15 -19.69 -20.23 27.82
N ARG A 16 -20.56 -20.81 27.02
CA ARG A 16 -20.19 -21.68 25.89
C ARG A 16 -20.15 -20.94 24.55
N ASN A 17 -19.86 -19.62 24.56
CA ASN A 17 -19.75 -18.85 23.33
C ASN A 17 -18.53 -19.33 22.50
N PRO A 18 -18.71 -19.89 21.28
CA PRO A 18 -17.61 -20.41 20.50
C PRO A 18 -16.78 -19.32 19.78
N ARG A 19 -17.28 -18.07 19.74
CA ARG A 19 -16.62 -16.98 19.01
C ARG A 19 -15.66 -16.21 19.91
N ARG A 20 -14.40 -16.14 19.49
CA ARG A 20 -13.36 -15.31 20.12
C ARG A 20 -13.46 -13.90 19.54
N ASN A 21 -13.80 -12.92 20.36
CA ASN A 21 -14.08 -11.54 19.92
C ASN A 21 -13.25 -10.46 20.63
N ASP A 22 -12.24 -10.84 21.40
CA ASP A 22 -11.48 -9.90 22.22
C ASP A 22 -10.75 -8.84 21.39
N ALA A 23 -10.21 -9.21 20.22
CA ALA A 23 -9.57 -8.28 19.29
C ALA A 23 -10.53 -7.21 18.70
N ALA A 24 -11.83 -7.49 18.66
CA ALA A 24 -12.84 -6.56 18.15
C ALA A 24 -13.35 -5.58 19.24
N VAL A 25 -13.13 -5.88 20.52
CA VAL A 25 -13.67 -5.08 21.64
C VAL A 25 -13.23 -3.60 21.59
N PRO A 26 -11.94 -3.27 21.40
CA PRO A 26 -11.52 -1.86 21.33
C PRO A 26 -12.17 -1.10 20.16
N ARG A 27 -12.37 -1.75 19.01
CA ARG A 27 -13.01 -1.14 17.83
C ARG A 27 -14.49 -0.86 18.09
N VAL A 28 -15.21 -1.81 18.68
CA VAL A 28 -16.61 -1.63 19.07
C VAL A 28 -16.75 -0.58 20.17
N ALA A 29 -15.82 -0.51 21.11
CA ALA A 29 -15.79 0.54 22.14
C ALA A 29 -15.57 1.93 21.52
N ALA A 30 -14.68 2.07 20.56
CA ALA A 30 -14.49 3.31 19.80
C ALA A 30 -15.78 3.73 19.05
N SER A 31 -16.44 2.80 18.38
CA SER A 31 -17.71 3.04 17.72
C SER A 31 -18.82 3.49 18.69
N ILE A 32 -18.94 2.83 19.83
CA ILE A 32 -19.93 3.22 20.85
C ILE A 32 -19.61 4.63 21.43
N ARG A 33 -18.34 4.97 21.61
CA ARG A 33 -17.93 6.30 22.09
C ARG A 33 -18.27 7.41 21.10
N ASN A 34 -18.07 7.17 19.81
CA ASN A 34 -18.29 8.19 18.77
C ASN A 34 -19.76 8.31 18.36
N PHE A 35 -20.46 7.20 18.25
CA PHE A 35 -21.82 7.17 17.69
C PHE A 35 -22.89 6.86 18.73
N GLY A 36 -22.52 6.53 19.96
CA GLY A 36 -23.44 6.04 20.98
C GLY A 36 -23.79 4.56 20.81
N PHE A 37 -24.51 4.01 21.80
CA PHE A 37 -24.93 2.60 21.79
C PHE A 37 -26.15 2.43 20.87
N ARG A 38 -25.97 2.15 19.58
CA ARG A 38 -27.04 2.14 18.56
C ARG A 38 -27.72 0.79 18.35
N GLN A 39 -27.02 -0.33 18.64
CA GLN A 39 -27.56 -1.68 18.48
C GLN A 39 -27.73 -2.34 19.85
N PRO A 40 -28.94 -2.70 20.30
CA PRO A 40 -29.15 -3.31 21.61
C PRO A 40 -28.46 -4.67 21.72
N ILE A 41 -28.16 -5.08 22.96
CA ILE A 41 -27.76 -6.45 23.27
C ILE A 41 -29.04 -7.30 23.31
N VAL A 42 -29.04 -8.46 22.66
CA VAL A 42 -30.17 -9.39 22.70
C VAL A 42 -29.95 -10.42 23.79
N LEU A 43 -30.91 -10.52 24.70
CA LEU A 43 -30.91 -11.43 25.85
C LEU A 43 -32.02 -12.47 25.70
N ASP A 44 -31.83 -13.63 26.31
CA ASP A 44 -32.95 -14.56 26.59
C ASP A 44 -33.73 -14.14 27.84
N ALA A 45 -34.77 -14.92 28.19
CA ALA A 45 -35.62 -14.64 29.35
C ALA A 45 -34.86 -14.62 30.69
N ASP A 46 -33.77 -15.34 30.76
CA ASP A 46 -32.90 -15.44 31.98
C ASP A 46 -31.82 -14.33 32.03
N GLY A 47 -31.78 -13.44 31.05
CA GLY A 47 -30.78 -12.35 30.97
C GLY A 47 -29.43 -12.77 30.44
N VAL A 48 -29.34 -13.95 29.82
CA VAL A 48 -28.10 -14.44 29.17
C VAL A 48 -28.02 -13.94 27.74
N ILE A 49 -26.83 -13.49 27.33
CA ILE A 49 -26.64 -12.92 25.99
C ILE A 49 -26.89 -13.95 24.88
N ILE A 50 -27.76 -13.61 23.95
CA ILE A 50 -27.95 -14.29 22.68
C ILE A 50 -27.01 -13.67 21.63
N ALA A 51 -27.10 -12.34 21.42
CA ALA A 51 -26.29 -11.59 20.45
C ALA A 51 -25.75 -10.31 21.09
N GLY A 52 -24.48 -9.96 20.77
CA GLY A 52 -23.84 -8.74 21.25
C GLY A 52 -22.80 -8.90 22.35
N HIS A 53 -22.17 -10.06 22.50
CA HIS A 53 -21.07 -10.29 23.46
C HIS A 53 -19.93 -9.26 23.33
N THR A 54 -19.58 -8.85 22.10
CA THR A 54 -18.56 -7.81 21.86
C THR A 54 -19.01 -6.45 22.40
N ARG A 55 -20.30 -6.09 22.19
CA ARG A 55 -20.90 -4.86 22.72
C ARG A 55 -20.95 -4.84 24.24
N TYR A 56 -21.25 -5.99 24.88
CA TYR A 56 -21.19 -6.15 26.33
C TYR A 56 -19.77 -5.90 26.87
N LYS A 57 -18.76 -6.56 26.29
CA LYS A 57 -17.35 -6.35 26.66
C LYS A 57 -16.88 -4.89 26.42
N ALA A 58 -17.33 -4.28 25.31
CA ALA A 58 -17.03 -2.89 25.02
C ALA A 58 -17.70 -1.93 26.03
N ALA A 59 -18.93 -2.22 26.48
CA ALA A 59 -19.60 -1.45 27.51
C ALA A 59 -18.87 -1.54 28.86
N LEU A 60 -18.36 -2.73 29.23
CA LEU A 60 -17.49 -2.90 30.42
C LEU A 60 -16.21 -2.09 30.30
N MET A 61 -15.55 -2.13 29.13
CA MET A 61 -14.33 -1.36 28.85
C MET A 61 -14.56 0.15 28.95
N LEU A 62 -15.75 0.63 28.57
CA LEU A 62 -16.15 2.04 28.65
C LEU A 62 -16.68 2.47 30.02
N GLY A 63 -16.82 1.55 30.97
CA GLY A 63 -17.36 1.83 32.31
C GLY A 63 -18.85 2.22 32.31
N LEU A 64 -19.63 1.74 31.32
CA LEU A 64 -21.06 2.03 31.24
C LEU A 64 -21.82 1.26 32.33
N ASP A 65 -22.67 1.94 33.08
CA ASP A 65 -23.55 1.33 34.10
C ASP A 65 -24.76 0.65 33.47
N ARG A 66 -25.28 1.20 32.38
CA ARG A 66 -26.51 0.76 31.73
C ARG A 66 -26.36 0.69 30.21
N VAL A 67 -27.04 -0.27 29.59
CA VAL A 67 -27.04 -0.48 28.14
C VAL A 67 -28.44 -0.79 27.62
N PRO A 68 -28.73 -0.47 26.34
CA PRO A 68 -29.94 -0.89 25.69
C PRO A 68 -29.96 -2.38 25.42
N VAL A 69 -31.04 -3.06 25.80
CA VAL A 69 -31.24 -4.48 25.55
C VAL A 69 -32.56 -4.77 24.92
N HIS A 70 -32.68 -5.89 24.24
CA HIS A 70 -33.93 -6.53 23.82
C HIS A 70 -33.96 -7.92 24.44
N VAL A 71 -35.05 -8.24 25.17
CA VAL A 71 -35.30 -9.58 25.73
C VAL A 71 -36.19 -10.36 24.78
N ALA A 72 -35.66 -11.43 24.20
CA ALA A 72 -36.37 -12.33 23.29
C ALA A 72 -37.08 -13.40 24.11
N THR A 73 -38.34 -13.11 24.49
CA THR A 73 -39.17 -13.99 25.29
C THR A 73 -40.03 -14.97 24.44
N ASP A 74 -39.97 -14.82 23.13
CA ASP A 74 -40.74 -15.58 22.15
C ASP A 74 -39.96 -16.77 21.54
N LEU A 75 -38.72 -16.95 21.93
CA LEU A 75 -37.87 -18.05 21.44
C LEU A 75 -37.82 -19.23 22.41
N THR A 76 -37.92 -20.43 21.86
CA THR A 76 -37.66 -21.66 22.65
C THR A 76 -36.14 -21.80 22.95
N PRO A 77 -35.74 -22.58 23.97
CA PRO A 77 -34.32 -22.79 24.30
C PRO A 77 -33.47 -23.27 23.12
N ASP A 78 -34.01 -24.12 22.26
CA ASP A 78 -33.29 -24.60 21.07
C ASP A 78 -33.16 -23.52 19.98
N GLN A 79 -34.20 -22.68 19.81
CA GLN A 79 -34.12 -21.52 18.93
C GLN A 79 -33.09 -20.48 19.43
N VAL A 80 -33.00 -20.27 20.74
CA VAL A 80 -31.97 -19.41 21.35
C VAL A 80 -30.57 -19.93 21.03
N ARG A 81 -30.31 -21.24 21.14
CA ARG A 81 -29.02 -21.84 20.77
C ARG A 81 -28.71 -21.69 19.29
N ALA A 82 -29.70 -21.96 18.43
CA ALA A 82 -29.52 -21.82 16.98
C ALA A 82 -29.27 -20.37 16.59
N TYR A 83 -29.98 -19.41 17.17
CA TYR A 83 -29.87 -17.98 16.86
C TYR A 83 -28.48 -17.42 17.32
N ARG A 84 -27.92 -17.89 18.45
CA ARG A 84 -26.53 -17.54 18.84
C ARG A 84 -25.50 -17.86 17.75
N LEU A 85 -25.69 -18.96 17.03
CA LEU A 85 -24.80 -19.34 15.93
C LEU A 85 -25.11 -18.57 14.65
N ALA A 86 -26.42 -18.45 14.31
CA ALA A 86 -26.88 -17.82 13.09
C ALA A 86 -26.50 -16.34 13.00
N ASP A 87 -26.68 -15.57 14.09
CA ASP A 87 -26.33 -14.14 14.16
C ASP A 87 -24.84 -13.89 13.82
N ASN A 88 -23.98 -14.76 14.31
CA ASN A 88 -22.55 -14.65 13.99
C ASN A 88 -22.21 -15.18 12.61
N LYS A 89 -22.82 -16.30 12.18
CA LYS A 89 -22.46 -16.95 10.91
C LYS A 89 -22.96 -16.21 9.69
N THR A 90 -24.16 -15.62 9.75
CA THR A 90 -24.72 -14.85 8.63
C THR A 90 -23.92 -13.60 8.32
N ALA A 91 -23.31 -12.97 9.31
CA ALA A 91 -22.41 -11.82 9.10
C ALA A 91 -21.15 -12.18 8.30
N ASP A 92 -20.69 -13.45 8.35
CA ASP A 92 -19.48 -13.89 7.63
C ASP A 92 -19.70 -14.00 6.09
N TYR A 93 -20.94 -13.93 5.60
CA TYR A 93 -21.29 -13.98 4.17
C TYR A 93 -21.35 -12.60 3.52
N ALA A 94 -21.29 -11.51 4.30
CA ALA A 94 -21.24 -10.16 3.76
C ALA A 94 -19.80 -9.80 3.37
N GLU A 95 -19.62 -9.30 2.17
CA GLU A 95 -18.36 -8.79 1.65
C GLU A 95 -18.46 -7.30 1.38
N TRP A 96 -17.36 -6.57 1.50
CA TRP A 96 -17.30 -5.16 1.14
C TRP A 96 -17.15 -5.00 -0.37
N ASP A 97 -17.96 -4.13 -0.97
CA ASP A 97 -17.63 -3.54 -2.27
C ASP A 97 -16.51 -2.52 -2.05
N GLU A 98 -15.25 -2.97 -2.24
CA GLU A 98 -14.08 -2.14 -1.93
C GLU A 98 -14.01 -0.82 -2.71
N PRO A 99 -14.38 -0.74 -4.01
CA PRO A 99 -14.48 0.53 -4.73
C PRO A 99 -15.48 1.51 -4.10
N LEU A 100 -16.67 1.03 -3.75
CA LEU A 100 -17.68 1.88 -3.12
C LEU A 100 -17.28 2.27 -1.70
N LEU A 101 -16.70 1.33 -0.94
CA LEU A 101 -16.17 1.61 0.40
C LEU A 101 -15.05 2.66 0.37
N ALA A 102 -14.19 2.63 -0.66
CA ALA A 102 -13.14 3.63 -0.83
C ALA A 102 -13.70 5.04 -1.05
N LEU A 103 -14.78 5.18 -1.82
CA LEU A 103 -15.48 6.46 -2.02
C LEU A 103 -16.11 6.96 -0.72
N GLU A 104 -16.82 6.11 0.02
CA GLU A 104 -17.42 6.47 1.32
C GLU A 104 -16.36 6.92 2.33
N LEU A 105 -15.21 6.22 2.41
CA LEU A 105 -14.12 6.62 3.28
C LEU A 105 -13.47 7.94 2.85
N ALA A 106 -13.36 8.20 1.55
CA ALA A 106 -12.84 9.46 1.02
C ALA A 106 -13.79 10.64 1.36
N ASP A 107 -15.09 10.44 1.25
CA ASP A 107 -16.08 11.45 1.62
C ASP A 107 -16.05 11.75 3.12
N ILE A 108 -15.85 10.73 3.97
CA ILE A 108 -15.68 10.92 5.42
C ILE A 108 -14.37 11.63 5.74
N GLU A 109 -13.28 11.35 5.01
CA GLU A 109 -11.96 12.00 5.19
C GLU A 109 -12.04 13.54 5.02
N LEU A 110 -12.97 14.02 4.20
CA LEU A 110 -13.22 15.45 3.99
C LEU A 110 -13.97 16.12 5.15
N THR A 111 -14.37 15.35 6.15
CA THR A 111 -15.11 15.84 7.34
C THR A 111 -14.21 15.87 8.57
N ASP A 112 -14.71 16.44 9.69
CA ASP A 112 -14.02 16.44 10.98
C ASP A 112 -14.09 15.09 11.73
N LEU A 113 -14.65 14.03 11.10
CA LEU A 113 -14.80 12.72 11.72
C LEU A 113 -13.49 11.93 11.63
N ASP A 114 -13.09 11.33 12.76
CA ASP A 114 -11.96 10.40 12.78
C ASP A 114 -12.32 9.09 12.07
N LEU A 115 -11.65 8.81 10.96
CA LEU A 115 -11.83 7.56 10.21
C LEU A 115 -11.61 6.29 11.06
N ALA A 116 -10.82 6.36 12.14
CA ALA A 116 -10.65 5.25 13.06
C ALA A 116 -11.97 4.84 13.74
N ALA A 117 -12.96 5.74 13.81
CA ALA A 117 -14.29 5.45 14.32
C ALA A 117 -15.08 4.45 13.45
N THR A 118 -14.71 4.30 12.16
CA THR A 118 -15.33 3.33 11.24
C THR A 118 -15.00 1.88 11.59
N GLY A 119 -13.97 1.65 12.40
CA GLY A 119 -13.50 0.32 12.81
C GLY A 119 -12.43 -0.29 11.91
N PHE A 120 -12.09 0.35 10.78
CA PHE A 120 -10.94 -0.04 9.97
C PHE A 120 -9.64 0.40 10.65
N SER A 121 -8.57 -0.35 10.45
CA SER A 121 -7.23 0.07 10.87
C SER A 121 -6.70 1.19 9.98
N ALA A 122 -5.72 1.96 10.47
CA ALA A 122 -5.10 3.02 9.69
C ALA A 122 -4.48 2.50 8.37
N ASP A 123 -3.94 1.28 8.36
CA ASP A 123 -3.37 0.68 7.16
C ASP A 123 -4.46 0.21 6.17
N GLU A 124 -5.60 -0.30 6.67
CA GLU A 124 -6.78 -0.63 5.85
C GLU A 124 -7.35 0.63 5.20
N ILE A 125 -7.54 1.70 5.99
CA ILE A 125 -8.01 3.00 5.50
C ILE A 125 -7.09 3.55 4.43
N ALA A 126 -5.77 3.62 4.69
CA ALA A 126 -4.80 4.11 3.73
C ALA A 126 -4.84 3.33 2.41
N ARG A 127 -4.95 1.99 2.48
CA ARG A 127 -5.05 1.14 1.30
C ARG A 127 -6.35 1.36 0.52
N LEU A 128 -7.48 1.54 1.21
CA LEU A 128 -8.78 1.77 0.58
C LEU A 128 -8.85 3.17 -0.06
N LEU A 129 -8.37 4.20 0.64
CA LEU A 129 -8.35 5.57 0.11
C LEU A 129 -7.48 5.71 -1.16
N LEU A 130 -6.44 4.87 -1.32
CA LEU A 130 -5.68 4.83 -2.57
C LEU A 130 -6.48 4.31 -3.77
N ARG A 131 -7.60 3.66 -3.55
CA ARG A 131 -8.49 3.17 -4.61
C ARG A 131 -9.63 4.13 -4.93
N ALA A 132 -9.82 5.15 -4.10
CA ALA A 132 -10.78 6.21 -4.38
C ALA A 132 -10.24 7.11 -5.50
N PRO A 133 -11.03 7.48 -6.52
CA PRO A 133 -10.66 8.48 -7.50
C PRO A 133 -10.32 9.79 -6.81
N ARG A 134 -9.17 10.39 -7.14
CA ARG A 134 -8.73 11.68 -6.60
C ARG A 134 -8.71 12.73 -7.71
N PRO A 135 -9.10 13.96 -7.44
CA PRO A 135 -9.05 15.04 -8.42
C PRO A 135 -7.66 15.28 -9.01
N ASP A 136 -6.60 14.96 -8.26
CA ASP A 136 -5.20 15.17 -8.64
C ASP A 136 -4.52 13.90 -9.21
N ASP A 137 -5.25 12.79 -9.43
CA ASP A 137 -4.63 11.54 -9.91
C ASP A 137 -4.05 11.70 -11.32
N GLU A 138 -4.66 12.54 -12.17
CA GLU A 138 -4.16 12.82 -13.52
C GLU A 138 -2.83 13.60 -13.52
N ARG A 139 -2.50 14.31 -12.43
CA ARG A 139 -1.29 15.12 -12.29
C ARG A 139 -0.22 14.53 -11.38
N ALA A 140 -0.49 13.40 -10.76
CA ALA A 140 0.44 12.79 -9.80
C ALA A 140 1.78 12.39 -10.42
N ASP A 141 1.76 12.10 -11.70
CA ASP A 141 2.92 11.71 -12.50
C ASP A 141 3.44 12.86 -13.39
N ASP A 142 2.86 14.06 -13.28
CA ASP A 142 3.34 15.25 -13.99
C ASP A 142 4.62 15.75 -13.30
N VAL A 143 5.69 15.89 -14.07
CA VAL A 143 6.95 16.50 -13.61
C VAL A 143 7.03 17.90 -14.21
N PRO A 144 7.03 18.96 -13.39
CA PRO A 144 7.14 20.32 -13.93
C PRO A 144 8.52 20.54 -14.54
N THR A 145 8.56 21.21 -15.70
CA THR A 145 9.81 21.61 -16.34
C THR A 145 10.57 22.59 -15.44
N PRO A 146 11.88 22.37 -15.18
CA PRO A 146 12.69 23.31 -14.43
C PRO A 146 12.65 24.71 -15.07
N ALA A 147 12.20 25.70 -14.34
CA ALA A 147 11.97 27.05 -14.86
C ALA A 147 13.24 27.91 -15.01
N GLY A 148 14.42 27.38 -14.69
CA GLY A 148 15.66 28.16 -14.69
C GLY A 148 16.90 27.37 -14.27
N PRO A 149 18.03 28.03 -14.02
CA PRO A 149 19.22 27.39 -13.46
C PRO A 149 18.90 26.81 -12.08
N ALA A 150 19.63 25.75 -11.70
CA ALA A 150 19.48 25.10 -10.42
C ALA A 150 19.72 26.08 -9.26
N ASP A 151 18.75 26.19 -8.36
CA ASP A 151 18.88 26.99 -7.12
C ASP A 151 19.48 26.16 -5.98
N SER A 152 19.61 24.85 -6.15
CA SER A 152 20.14 23.92 -5.15
C SER A 152 21.64 23.71 -5.30
N THR A 153 22.34 23.58 -4.16
CA THR A 153 23.78 23.33 -4.12
C THR A 153 24.09 22.00 -3.46
N SER A 154 25.17 21.35 -3.93
CA SER A 154 25.63 20.11 -3.33
C SER A 154 25.90 20.27 -1.81
N GLY A 155 25.46 19.29 -1.04
CA GLY A 155 25.54 19.29 0.41
C GLY A 155 24.36 19.92 1.13
N THR A 156 23.42 20.57 0.42
CA THR A 156 22.24 21.18 1.03
C THR A 156 21.20 20.14 1.41
N LEU A 157 20.67 20.27 2.62
CA LEU A 157 19.53 19.46 3.12
C LEU A 157 18.27 20.32 3.11
N TYR A 158 17.28 19.91 2.34
CA TYR A 158 15.96 20.52 2.26
C TYR A 158 14.96 19.79 3.14
N GLN A 159 14.11 20.57 3.84
CA GLN A 159 12.96 20.06 4.58
C GLN A 159 11.68 20.35 3.77
N LEU A 160 11.01 19.30 3.30
CA LEU A 160 9.80 19.36 2.49
C LEU A 160 8.61 18.81 3.31
N GLY A 161 7.99 19.68 4.13
CA GLY A 161 7.03 19.21 5.12
C GLY A 161 7.67 18.18 6.08
N ARG A 162 7.20 16.97 6.09
CA ARG A 162 7.79 15.85 6.86
C ARG A 162 8.91 15.09 6.12
N HIS A 163 9.09 15.35 4.81
CA HIS A 163 10.12 14.71 3.99
C HIS A 163 11.42 15.49 4.05
N ARG A 164 12.53 14.84 3.66
CA ARG A 164 13.85 15.46 3.55
C ARG A 164 14.50 15.08 2.22
N LEU A 165 15.13 16.05 1.60
CA LEU A 165 15.95 15.86 0.40
C LEU A 165 17.36 16.37 0.66
N LEU A 166 18.36 15.54 0.41
CA LEU A 166 19.78 15.92 0.51
C LEU A 166 20.39 15.90 -0.88
N VAL A 167 20.95 17.02 -1.31
CA VAL A 167 21.71 17.09 -2.56
C VAL A 167 23.11 16.51 -2.31
N ALA A 168 23.32 15.23 -2.64
CA ALA A 168 24.56 14.52 -2.30
C ALA A 168 24.78 13.29 -3.17
N ASP A 169 25.96 12.70 -3.05
CA ASP A 169 26.30 11.42 -3.68
C ASP A 169 25.76 10.25 -2.82
N ALA A 170 24.98 9.37 -3.44
CA ALA A 170 24.43 8.17 -2.80
C ALA A 170 25.52 7.13 -2.44
N THR A 171 26.71 7.21 -3.04
CA THR A 171 27.84 6.31 -2.76
C THR A 171 28.63 6.71 -1.52
N ASP A 172 28.48 7.95 -1.05
CA ASP A 172 29.13 8.41 0.18
C ASP A 172 28.47 7.74 1.40
N PRO A 173 29.24 6.99 2.20
CA PRO A 173 28.71 6.26 3.36
C PRO A 173 28.10 7.17 4.45
N ASP A 174 28.43 8.45 4.48
CA ASP A 174 27.90 9.42 5.42
C ASP A 174 26.59 10.07 4.95
N THR A 175 26.23 9.97 3.68
CA THR A 175 25.02 10.55 3.11
C THR A 175 23.74 10.07 3.83
N PRO A 176 23.50 8.76 4.05
CA PRO A 176 22.30 8.31 4.76
C PRO A 176 22.24 8.81 6.21
N ARG A 177 23.39 8.89 6.90
CA ARG A 177 23.46 9.39 8.27
C ARG A 177 23.07 10.87 8.35
N ARG A 178 23.56 11.70 7.42
CA ARG A 178 23.21 13.13 7.34
C ARG A 178 21.72 13.32 7.06
N LEU A 179 21.14 12.50 6.19
CA LEU A 179 19.74 12.57 5.79
C LEU A 179 18.78 12.10 6.89
N LEU A 180 19.10 10.98 7.54
CA LEU A 180 18.25 10.31 8.53
C LEU A 180 18.45 10.84 9.95
N ALA A 181 19.63 11.45 10.25
CA ALA A 181 20.09 11.75 11.61
C ALA A 181 20.11 10.47 12.47
N GLU A 182 19.35 10.42 13.57
CA GLU A 182 19.27 9.25 14.47
C GLU A 182 18.25 8.19 14.00
N ALA A 183 17.45 8.47 12.98
CA ALA A 183 16.44 7.53 12.49
C ALA A 183 17.06 6.43 11.61
N ARG A 184 16.31 5.34 11.44
CA ARG A 184 16.60 4.30 10.46
C ARG A 184 15.40 4.09 9.55
N ALA A 185 15.66 3.72 8.29
CA ALA A 185 14.61 3.51 7.31
C ALA A 185 13.89 2.17 7.51
N ASP A 186 12.57 2.20 7.32
CA ASP A 186 11.68 1.02 7.32
C ASP A 186 11.62 0.35 5.94
N LEU A 187 12.01 1.09 4.88
CA LEU A 187 11.97 0.64 3.50
C LEU A 187 13.07 1.32 2.69
N LEU A 188 13.78 0.56 1.85
CA LEU A 188 14.56 1.07 0.73
C LEU A 188 13.74 0.86 -0.55
N LEU A 189 13.35 1.95 -1.21
CA LEU A 189 12.60 1.94 -2.45
C LEU A 189 13.31 2.84 -3.44
N THR A 190 13.91 2.28 -4.49
CA THR A 190 14.88 3.04 -5.28
C THR A 190 15.01 2.58 -6.73
N ASP A 191 15.32 3.54 -7.60
CA ASP A 191 15.50 3.41 -9.04
C ASP A 191 16.86 3.99 -9.47
N PRO A 192 17.97 3.26 -9.25
CA PRO A 192 19.32 3.73 -9.61
C PRO A 192 19.50 3.87 -11.13
N PRO A 193 20.55 4.59 -11.62
CA PRO A 193 20.95 4.53 -13.02
C PRO A 193 21.15 3.09 -13.50
N TYR A 194 20.79 2.80 -14.77
CA TYR A 194 20.79 1.42 -15.31
C TYR A 194 22.04 1.08 -16.15
N ASN A 195 22.95 2.05 -16.34
CA ASN A 195 24.14 1.90 -17.18
C ASN A 195 23.82 1.52 -18.64
N VAL A 196 22.78 2.12 -19.19
CA VAL A 196 22.30 1.83 -20.56
C VAL A 196 22.59 2.96 -21.54
N ASP A 197 23.46 3.93 -21.16
CA ASP A 197 23.84 5.11 -21.92
C ASP A 197 22.61 5.87 -22.46
N TYR A 198 21.67 6.11 -21.53
CA TYR A 198 20.39 6.69 -21.90
C TYR A 198 20.55 8.14 -22.37
N THR A 199 20.08 8.39 -23.59
CA THR A 199 19.92 9.75 -24.12
C THR A 199 18.44 10.00 -24.45
N GLY A 200 17.85 11.02 -23.81
CA GLY A 200 16.46 11.37 -24.03
C GLY A 200 16.14 11.66 -25.51
N SER A 201 14.97 11.22 -25.97
CA SER A 201 14.48 11.45 -27.34
C SER A 201 13.94 12.86 -27.57
N THR A 202 13.86 13.70 -26.53
CA THR A 202 13.40 15.10 -26.61
C THR A 202 14.48 16.04 -27.15
N ALA A 203 14.10 17.24 -27.59
CA ALA A 203 15.05 18.26 -28.08
C ALA A 203 16.13 18.64 -27.05
N ALA A 204 15.84 18.49 -25.76
CA ALA A 204 16.76 18.77 -24.65
C ALA A 204 17.83 17.69 -24.45
N ARG A 205 17.68 16.49 -25.05
CA ARG A 205 18.63 15.35 -24.92
C ARG A 205 19.14 15.13 -23.52
N LEU A 206 18.23 15.09 -22.54
CA LEU A 206 18.58 14.85 -21.14
C LEU A 206 19.34 13.53 -21.00
N THR A 207 20.45 13.56 -20.25
CA THR A 207 21.27 12.38 -19.94
C THR A 207 21.21 12.11 -18.46
N ILE A 208 21.31 10.83 -18.08
CA ILE A 208 21.36 10.42 -16.68
C ILE A 208 22.83 10.38 -16.25
N ARG A 209 23.16 11.04 -15.15
CA ARG A 209 24.52 11.01 -14.61
C ARG A 209 24.83 9.59 -14.14
N ASN A 210 26.07 9.13 -14.42
CA ASN A 210 26.54 7.77 -14.08
C ASN A 210 25.84 6.61 -14.83
N ASP A 211 25.30 6.85 -16.04
CA ASP A 211 24.58 5.85 -16.84
C ASP A 211 25.43 5.25 -18.00
N ALA A 212 26.73 5.57 -18.08
CA ALA A 212 27.66 5.07 -19.09
C ALA A 212 29.02 4.74 -18.46
N MET A 213 29.09 3.65 -17.71
CA MET A 213 30.29 3.18 -17.00
C MET A 213 30.77 1.84 -17.56
N SER A 214 32.05 1.49 -17.28
CA SER A 214 32.49 0.10 -17.43
C SER A 214 31.77 -0.81 -16.42
N ASP A 215 31.56 -2.10 -16.73
CA ASP A 215 30.93 -3.06 -15.82
C ASP A 215 31.56 -3.07 -14.43
N ALA A 216 32.89 -3.00 -14.36
CA ALA A 216 33.61 -3.01 -13.09
C ALA A 216 33.37 -1.72 -12.28
N ASP A 217 33.31 -0.57 -12.94
CA ASP A 217 33.01 0.72 -12.30
C ASP A 217 31.56 0.78 -11.85
N PHE A 218 30.65 0.31 -12.67
CA PHE A 218 29.24 0.26 -12.37
C PHE A 218 28.95 -0.66 -11.17
N LEU A 219 29.55 -1.85 -11.14
CA LEU A 219 29.45 -2.74 -9.98
C LEU A 219 29.96 -2.09 -8.70
N ARG A 220 31.10 -1.35 -8.76
CA ARG A 220 31.63 -0.61 -7.62
C ARG A 220 30.67 0.49 -7.16
N PHE A 221 30.13 1.25 -8.10
CA PHE A 221 29.14 2.31 -7.85
C PHE A 221 27.90 1.75 -7.13
N LEU A 222 27.26 0.72 -7.69
CA LEU A 222 26.09 0.09 -7.07
C LEU A 222 26.41 -0.49 -5.69
N THR A 223 27.56 -1.16 -5.56
CA THR A 223 27.99 -1.75 -4.28
C THR A 223 28.13 -0.68 -3.20
N ALA A 224 28.76 0.45 -3.51
CA ALA A 224 28.93 1.55 -2.57
C ALA A 224 27.58 2.16 -2.14
N ALA A 225 26.71 2.46 -3.10
CA ALA A 225 25.39 3.03 -2.83
C ALA A 225 24.49 2.08 -2.01
N PHE A 226 24.49 0.79 -2.35
CA PHE A 226 23.69 -0.20 -1.63
C PHE A 226 24.27 -0.47 -0.23
N ALA A 227 25.59 -0.48 -0.06
CA ALA A 227 26.20 -0.64 1.25
C ALA A 227 25.92 0.55 2.18
N ALA A 228 25.95 1.77 1.65
CA ALA A 228 25.57 2.97 2.38
C ALA A 228 24.09 2.91 2.82
N SER A 229 23.21 2.55 1.90
CA SER A 229 21.77 2.40 2.15
C SER A 229 21.46 1.27 3.15
N ALA A 230 22.08 0.10 3.01
CA ALA A 230 21.86 -1.07 3.87
C ALA A 230 22.16 -0.78 5.34
N LYS A 231 23.21 -0.01 5.63
CA LYS A 231 23.57 0.43 7.00
C LYS A 231 22.50 1.32 7.64
N ALA A 232 21.71 2.00 6.83
CA ALA A 232 20.65 2.91 7.27
C ALA A 232 19.30 2.20 7.49
N LEU A 233 19.18 0.93 7.11
CA LEU A 233 17.96 0.17 7.28
C LEU A 233 17.79 -0.36 8.72
N LYS A 234 16.54 -0.46 9.15
CA LYS A 234 16.17 -1.24 10.35
C LYS A 234 16.33 -2.73 10.06
N PRO A 235 16.62 -3.57 11.07
CA PRO A 235 16.44 -5.01 10.94
C PRO A 235 15.01 -5.33 10.45
N GLY A 236 14.86 -6.20 9.45
CA GLY A 236 13.59 -6.52 8.83
C GLY A 236 13.05 -5.48 7.84
N ALA A 237 13.71 -4.35 7.63
CA ALA A 237 13.30 -3.37 6.63
C ALA A 237 13.33 -3.99 5.22
N ALA A 238 12.25 -3.85 4.48
CA ALA A 238 12.17 -4.35 3.10
C ALA A 238 12.97 -3.48 2.15
N PHE A 239 13.30 -4.05 0.97
CA PHE A 239 13.85 -3.26 -0.12
C PHE A 239 13.21 -3.66 -1.46
N TYR A 240 13.03 -2.65 -2.33
CA TYR A 240 12.68 -2.77 -3.74
C TYR A 240 13.68 -1.96 -4.55
N ILE A 241 14.41 -2.64 -5.44
CA ILE A 241 15.44 -2.03 -6.28
C ILE A 241 15.07 -2.31 -7.73
N PHE A 242 14.71 -1.27 -8.46
CA PHE A 242 14.44 -1.34 -9.90
C PHE A 242 15.75 -1.50 -10.67
N HIS A 243 15.72 -2.19 -11.80
CA HIS A 243 16.89 -2.35 -12.66
C HIS A 243 16.52 -2.72 -14.10
N ALA A 244 17.45 -2.46 -15.04
CA ALA A 244 17.36 -3.06 -16.37
C ALA A 244 17.70 -4.56 -16.30
N ASP A 245 17.05 -5.39 -17.09
CA ASP A 245 17.35 -6.82 -17.16
C ASP A 245 18.76 -7.10 -17.65
N SER A 246 19.28 -6.28 -18.60
CA SER A 246 20.66 -6.37 -19.11
C SER A 246 21.72 -6.26 -18.01
N GLU A 247 21.46 -5.47 -16.97
CA GLU A 247 22.36 -5.20 -15.84
C GLU A 247 22.03 -6.06 -14.59
N GLY A 248 21.09 -6.97 -14.71
CA GLY A 248 20.58 -7.77 -13.59
C GLY A 248 21.67 -8.53 -12.83
N LEU A 249 22.79 -8.92 -13.47
CA LEU A 249 23.92 -9.55 -12.80
C LEU A 249 24.62 -8.56 -11.86
N ASN A 250 24.96 -7.36 -12.33
CA ASN A 250 25.64 -6.33 -11.55
C ASN A 250 24.81 -5.91 -10.33
N PHE A 251 23.50 -5.71 -10.52
CA PHE A 251 22.58 -5.39 -9.42
C PHE A 251 22.52 -6.48 -8.35
N ARG A 252 22.47 -7.77 -8.75
CA ARG A 252 22.46 -8.89 -7.80
C ARG A 252 23.78 -9.07 -7.06
N LEU A 253 24.89 -8.87 -7.75
CA LEU A 253 26.23 -8.92 -7.13
C LEU A 253 26.41 -7.78 -6.12
N ALA A 254 26.01 -6.55 -6.47
CA ALA A 254 26.05 -5.39 -5.60
C ALA A 254 25.17 -5.56 -4.37
N ALA A 255 23.90 -6.02 -4.54
CA ALA A 255 22.99 -6.29 -3.45
C ALA A 255 23.57 -7.32 -2.46
N ARG A 256 24.13 -8.42 -2.99
CA ARG A 256 24.78 -9.45 -2.17
C ARG A 256 26.01 -8.90 -1.43
N ALA A 257 26.84 -8.10 -2.08
CA ALA A 257 28.03 -7.48 -1.46
C ALA A 257 27.63 -6.49 -0.35
N ALA A 258 26.47 -5.83 -0.49
CA ALA A 258 25.89 -4.94 0.52
C ALA A 258 25.08 -5.66 1.62
N ALA A 259 25.11 -7.00 1.67
CA ALA A 259 24.32 -7.83 2.59
C ALA A 259 22.79 -7.65 2.45
N LEU A 260 22.31 -7.23 1.29
CA LEU A 260 20.90 -7.20 0.93
C LEU A 260 20.51 -8.54 0.29
N THR A 261 19.85 -9.42 1.06
CA THR A 261 19.47 -10.74 0.58
C THR A 261 18.23 -10.67 -0.31
N VAL A 262 18.43 -10.80 -1.63
CA VAL A 262 17.33 -10.85 -2.61
C VAL A 262 16.53 -12.13 -2.40
N ARG A 263 15.23 -12.00 -2.14
CA ARG A 263 14.30 -13.12 -1.93
C ARG A 263 13.47 -13.43 -3.17
N GLN A 264 13.03 -12.39 -3.89
CA GLN A 264 12.22 -12.52 -5.10
C GLN A 264 12.64 -11.46 -6.13
N CYS A 265 12.32 -11.72 -7.39
CA CYS A 265 12.36 -10.72 -8.45
C CYS A 265 10.91 -10.48 -8.88
N LEU A 266 10.43 -9.26 -8.69
CA LEU A 266 9.16 -8.83 -9.24
C LEU A 266 9.39 -8.31 -10.65
N VAL A 267 8.36 -8.34 -11.48
CA VAL A 267 8.41 -7.86 -12.86
C VAL A 267 7.29 -6.83 -13.04
N TRP A 268 7.66 -5.56 -13.17
CA TRP A 268 6.72 -4.54 -13.58
C TRP A 268 6.51 -4.61 -15.08
N VAL A 269 5.28 -4.91 -15.51
CA VAL A 269 4.89 -4.97 -16.94
C VAL A 269 4.32 -3.61 -17.34
N LYS A 270 4.95 -2.97 -18.32
CA LYS A 270 4.54 -1.66 -18.85
C LYS A 270 3.31 -1.80 -19.75
N ASN A 271 2.54 -0.74 -19.89
CA ASN A 271 1.39 -0.66 -20.79
C ASN A 271 1.77 -0.53 -22.29
N ALA A 272 3.01 -0.09 -22.56
CA ALA A 272 3.53 0.04 -23.92
C ALA A 272 4.99 -0.45 -24.01
N PRO A 273 5.42 -1.00 -25.16
CA PRO A 273 6.80 -1.39 -25.37
C PRO A 273 7.72 -0.17 -25.44
N VAL A 274 8.95 -0.35 -24.98
CA VAL A 274 10.04 0.60 -25.27
C VAL A 274 10.68 0.19 -26.59
N LEU A 275 10.49 1.00 -27.62
CA LEU A 275 11.05 0.74 -28.94
C LEU A 275 12.57 0.85 -28.93
N GLY A 276 13.25 -0.17 -29.39
CA GLY A 276 14.68 -0.28 -29.50
C GLY A 276 15.11 -1.06 -30.75
N ARG A 277 16.41 -1.34 -30.88
CA ARG A 277 16.99 -2.10 -32.00
C ARG A 277 17.00 -3.61 -31.78
N GLN A 278 16.47 -4.07 -30.63
CA GLN A 278 16.40 -5.49 -30.27
C GLN A 278 15.29 -6.21 -31.06
N ASP A 279 15.40 -7.53 -31.21
CA ASP A 279 14.39 -8.36 -31.84
C ASP A 279 13.08 -8.36 -31.05
N TYR A 280 13.16 -8.43 -29.71
CA TYR A 280 12.02 -8.30 -28.81
C TYR A 280 12.03 -6.94 -28.11
N GLN A 281 10.91 -6.24 -28.13
CA GLN A 281 10.79 -4.94 -27.50
C GLN A 281 10.51 -5.07 -26.00
N TRP A 282 11.23 -4.30 -25.20
CA TRP A 282 11.11 -4.32 -23.74
C TRP A 282 9.73 -3.82 -23.29
N MET A 283 8.97 -4.68 -22.61
CA MET A 283 7.68 -4.34 -21.99
C MET A 283 7.69 -4.51 -20.47
N HIS A 284 8.85 -4.67 -19.87
CA HIS A 284 8.93 -4.89 -18.43
C HIS A 284 10.20 -4.28 -17.83
N GLU A 285 10.16 -4.10 -16.51
CA GLU A 285 11.35 -3.84 -15.70
C GLU A 285 11.35 -4.76 -14.49
N PRO A 286 12.45 -5.43 -14.20
CA PRO A 286 12.61 -6.25 -13.00
C PRO A 286 12.80 -5.37 -11.75
N ILE A 287 12.35 -5.90 -10.59
CA ILE A 287 12.50 -5.26 -9.29
C ILE A 287 13.03 -6.31 -8.31
N LEU A 288 14.22 -6.12 -7.78
CA LEU A 288 14.74 -6.98 -6.72
C LEU A 288 14.01 -6.69 -5.42
N TYR A 289 13.46 -7.72 -4.80
CA TYR A 289 12.76 -7.64 -3.54
C TYR A 289 13.41 -8.52 -2.49
N GLY A 290 13.50 -8.03 -1.28
CA GLY A 290 13.97 -8.73 -0.10
C GLY A 290 13.84 -7.87 1.16
N TRP A 291 14.54 -8.25 2.21
CA TRP A 291 14.59 -7.49 3.46
C TRP A 291 15.90 -7.70 4.19
N ALA A 292 16.27 -6.69 4.99
CA ALA A 292 17.44 -6.72 5.86
C ALA A 292 17.29 -7.81 6.93
N GLU A 293 18.38 -8.52 7.21
CA GLU A 293 18.40 -9.56 8.25
C GLU A 293 18.22 -8.97 9.65
N GLY A 294 17.90 -9.85 10.62
CA GLY A 294 17.87 -9.51 12.05
C GLY A 294 16.48 -9.32 12.66
N ALA A 295 15.41 -9.21 11.86
CA ALA A 295 14.03 -9.18 12.33
C ALA A 295 13.06 -9.68 11.27
N ALA A 296 11.81 -9.93 11.66
CA ALA A 296 10.73 -10.18 10.72
C ALA A 296 10.41 -8.92 9.94
N HIS A 297 10.19 -9.06 8.62
CA HIS A 297 9.78 -7.95 7.77
C HIS A 297 8.30 -7.63 7.95
N VAL A 298 7.93 -6.38 7.65
CA VAL A 298 6.53 -5.96 7.58
C VAL A 298 5.94 -6.42 6.26
N TRP A 299 4.79 -7.10 6.33
CA TRP A 299 3.99 -7.48 5.18
C TRP A 299 2.51 -7.26 5.50
N ASN A 300 1.95 -6.18 4.97
CA ASN A 300 0.56 -5.77 5.23
C ASN A 300 -0.42 -6.35 4.20
N ALA A 301 0.10 -6.86 3.07
CA ALA A 301 -0.73 -7.45 2.03
C ALA A 301 -1.05 -8.92 2.35
N ASP A 302 -2.02 -9.49 1.63
CA ASP A 302 -2.29 -10.92 1.66
C ASP A 302 -1.21 -11.72 0.91
N ARG A 303 -1.24 -13.06 1.05
CA ARG A 303 -0.30 -13.96 0.35
C ARG A 303 -0.75 -14.34 -1.08
N LYS A 304 -1.74 -13.64 -1.64
CA LYS A 304 -2.24 -13.88 -2.99
C LYS A 304 -1.53 -13.05 -4.05
N GLN A 305 -0.63 -12.14 -3.66
CA GLN A 305 0.14 -11.32 -4.60
C GLN A 305 1.16 -12.16 -5.38
N THR A 306 1.28 -11.89 -6.67
CA THR A 306 2.22 -12.57 -7.56
C THR A 306 3.44 -11.69 -7.87
N THR A 307 4.50 -12.29 -8.41
CA THR A 307 5.69 -11.55 -8.83
C THR A 307 5.49 -10.72 -10.10
N LEU A 308 4.32 -10.83 -10.76
CA LEU A 308 4.02 -10.03 -11.96
C LEU A 308 3.25 -8.77 -11.58
N ALA A 309 3.79 -7.63 -11.96
CA ALA A 309 3.16 -6.34 -11.91
C ALA A 309 2.78 -5.91 -13.33
N ARG A 310 1.50 -5.78 -13.65
CA ARG A 310 1.03 -5.33 -14.96
C ARG A 310 0.37 -3.97 -14.83
N ALA A 311 0.51 -3.15 -15.87
CA ALA A 311 -0.37 -2.02 -16.10
C ALA A 311 -1.82 -2.52 -16.23
N ALA A 312 -2.79 -1.77 -15.73
CA ALA A 312 -4.19 -2.13 -15.87
C ALA A 312 -4.49 -2.36 -17.34
N ALA A 313 -4.92 -3.56 -17.70
CA ALA A 313 -5.45 -3.75 -19.03
C ALA A 313 -6.72 -2.87 -19.13
N PRO A 314 -6.92 -2.11 -20.20
CA PRO A 314 -8.13 -1.30 -20.40
C PRO A 314 -9.30 -2.22 -20.78
N TRP A 315 -9.65 -3.16 -19.93
CA TRP A 315 -10.82 -4.02 -20.13
C TRP A 315 -11.79 -3.84 -18.98
N LYS A 316 -13.03 -3.58 -19.35
CA LYS A 316 -14.14 -3.42 -18.42
C LYS A 316 -14.95 -4.71 -18.48
N LEU A 317 -15.09 -5.36 -17.33
CA LEU A 317 -15.98 -6.51 -17.19
C LEU A 317 -17.33 -6.02 -16.62
N VAL A 318 -18.40 -6.25 -17.34
CA VAL A 318 -19.75 -5.88 -16.92
C VAL A 318 -20.57 -7.16 -16.78
N ALA A 319 -21.18 -7.36 -15.62
CA ALA A 319 -22.15 -8.45 -15.42
C ALA A 319 -23.39 -8.21 -16.28
N ILE A 320 -23.86 -9.24 -16.97
CA ILE A 320 -25.10 -9.27 -17.76
C ILE A 320 -25.94 -10.46 -17.31
N PRO A 321 -27.24 -10.49 -17.57
CA PRO A 321 -28.15 -11.53 -17.03
C PRO A 321 -27.69 -12.98 -17.27
N ASP A 322 -27.00 -13.27 -18.38
CA ASP A 322 -26.57 -14.60 -18.75
C ASP A 322 -25.02 -14.76 -18.78
N GLY A 323 -24.27 -13.91 -18.07
CA GLY A 323 -22.81 -13.99 -18.07
C GLY A 323 -22.13 -12.64 -17.87
N TYR A 324 -21.04 -12.39 -18.61
CA TYR A 324 -20.27 -11.16 -18.53
C TYR A 324 -19.95 -10.60 -19.90
N ALA A 325 -19.90 -9.28 -20.00
CA ALA A 325 -19.35 -8.57 -21.13
C ALA A 325 -17.97 -8.00 -20.76
N ALA A 326 -16.93 -8.35 -21.52
CA ALA A 326 -15.58 -7.83 -21.33
C ALA A 326 -15.22 -6.93 -22.51
N THR A 327 -14.81 -5.69 -22.25
CA THR A 327 -14.28 -4.79 -23.29
C THR A 327 -12.75 -4.78 -23.18
N ILE A 328 -12.07 -5.20 -24.27
CA ILE A 328 -10.61 -5.27 -24.35
C ILE A 328 -10.18 -4.48 -25.59
N LYS A 329 -9.40 -3.42 -25.40
CA LYS A 329 -8.91 -2.56 -26.50
C LYS A 329 -10.00 -2.03 -27.44
N GLY A 330 -11.19 -1.71 -26.89
CA GLY A 330 -12.34 -1.23 -27.66
C GLY A 330 -13.26 -2.33 -28.21
N ASP A 331 -12.87 -3.58 -28.20
CA ASP A 331 -13.71 -4.73 -28.58
C ASP A 331 -14.44 -5.29 -27.38
N THR A 332 -15.72 -5.62 -27.55
CA THR A 332 -16.54 -6.22 -26.50
C THR A 332 -16.68 -7.73 -26.72
N TYR A 333 -16.32 -8.52 -25.72
CA TYR A 333 -16.44 -9.99 -25.70
C TYR A 333 -17.56 -10.37 -24.76
N LEU A 334 -18.48 -11.24 -25.20
CA LEU A 334 -19.49 -11.85 -24.36
C LEU A 334 -18.94 -13.17 -23.84
N ILE A 335 -19.00 -13.36 -22.54
CA ILE A 335 -18.61 -14.59 -21.86
C ILE A 335 -19.89 -15.19 -21.31
N THR A 336 -20.45 -16.19 -22.01
CA THR A 336 -21.69 -16.87 -21.64
C THR A 336 -21.48 -18.37 -21.48
N GLY A 337 -22.24 -19.01 -20.59
CA GLY A 337 -22.22 -20.48 -20.44
C GLY A 337 -22.59 -20.94 -19.03
N ASP A 338 -23.31 -22.04 -18.93
CA ASP A 338 -23.91 -22.59 -17.70
C ASP A 338 -22.91 -23.03 -16.61
N ASN A 339 -21.60 -23.09 -16.91
CA ASN A 339 -20.55 -23.55 -16.01
C ASN A 339 -19.31 -22.64 -15.92
N LEU A 340 -19.36 -21.45 -16.49
CA LEU A 340 -18.26 -20.50 -16.38
C LEU A 340 -18.32 -19.80 -15.01
N ARG A 341 -17.69 -20.38 -14.01
CA ARG A 341 -17.32 -19.67 -12.78
C ARG A 341 -16.14 -18.79 -13.10
N VAL A 342 -16.36 -17.57 -13.56
CA VAL A 342 -15.35 -16.51 -13.49
C VAL A 342 -15.24 -16.13 -12.03
N ARG A 343 -14.35 -16.78 -11.29
CA ARG A 343 -13.87 -16.24 -10.03
C ARG A 343 -13.08 -14.99 -10.42
N ARG A 344 -13.47 -13.83 -9.88
CA ARG A 344 -12.58 -12.69 -9.77
C ARG A 344 -11.36 -13.17 -8.95
N ILE A 345 -10.35 -13.64 -9.67
CA ILE A 345 -9.04 -13.79 -9.08
C ILE A 345 -8.57 -12.35 -8.98
N GLU A 346 -8.51 -11.80 -7.78
CA GLU A 346 -7.68 -10.65 -7.52
C GLU A 346 -6.25 -11.11 -7.75
N THR A 347 -5.89 -11.18 -9.02
CA THR A 347 -4.51 -11.31 -9.42
C THR A 347 -3.88 -10.00 -8.99
N THR A 348 -2.89 -10.09 -8.15
CA THR A 348 -2.02 -9.01 -7.71
C THR A 348 -1.13 -8.58 -8.86
N LEU A 349 -1.75 -8.24 -9.97
CA LEU A 349 -1.14 -7.49 -11.03
C LEU A 349 -1.05 -6.07 -10.52
N ILE A 350 0.14 -5.54 -10.31
CA ILE A 350 0.34 -4.12 -10.09
C ILE A 350 0.08 -3.49 -11.46
N ALA A 351 -1.13 -2.99 -11.63
CA ALA A 351 -1.49 -2.19 -12.76
C ALA A 351 -1.10 -0.75 -12.42
N ALA A 352 -0.09 -0.24 -13.10
CA ALA A 352 0.26 1.17 -13.08
C ALA A 352 0.58 1.56 -14.51
N ASP A 353 -0.17 2.51 -15.05
CA ASP A 353 0.10 3.05 -16.37
C ASP A 353 1.40 3.86 -16.30
N LYS A 354 2.28 3.66 -17.29
CA LYS A 354 3.42 4.54 -17.48
C LYS A 354 2.86 5.89 -17.92
N PRO A 355 3.30 7.02 -17.32
CA PRO A 355 2.96 8.36 -17.84
C PRO A 355 3.25 8.45 -19.33
N THR A 356 2.28 8.93 -20.10
CA THR A 356 2.33 8.90 -21.58
C THR A 356 3.35 9.86 -22.17
N ALA A 357 3.77 10.87 -21.45
CA ALA A 357 4.95 11.72 -21.73
C ALA A 357 5.25 12.56 -20.50
N SER A 358 6.46 12.48 -19.97
CA SER A 358 7.06 13.60 -19.24
C SER A 358 8.08 14.23 -20.19
N PRO A 359 7.88 15.46 -20.67
CA PRO A 359 8.87 16.13 -21.51
C PRO A 359 10.18 16.39 -20.77
N ASP A 360 10.19 16.25 -19.43
CA ASP A 360 11.20 16.80 -18.55
C ASP A 360 12.01 15.77 -17.75
N HIS A 361 11.54 14.51 -17.65
CA HIS A 361 12.32 13.42 -17.05
C HIS A 361 12.11 12.10 -17.82
N PRO A 362 13.19 11.50 -18.35
CA PRO A 362 13.08 10.38 -19.29
C PRO A 362 12.61 9.06 -18.68
N THR A 363 12.62 8.91 -17.34
CA THR A 363 12.44 7.61 -16.67
C THR A 363 11.52 7.64 -15.45
N THR A 364 10.54 8.55 -15.41
CA THR A 364 9.59 8.66 -14.30
C THR A 364 8.82 7.35 -14.08
N LYS A 365 8.80 6.84 -12.86
CA LYS A 365 8.01 5.67 -12.46
C LYS A 365 6.60 6.11 -12.03
N PRO A 366 5.56 5.28 -12.29
CA PRO A 366 4.21 5.59 -11.83
C PRO A 366 4.13 5.71 -10.30
N THR A 367 3.55 6.78 -9.80
CA THR A 367 3.35 7.03 -8.37
C THR A 367 2.55 5.89 -7.73
N ALA A 368 1.51 5.39 -8.40
CA ALA A 368 0.68 4.28 -7.93
C ALA A 368 1.47 2.97 -7.71
N LEU A 369 2.53 2.73 -8.51
CA LEU A 369 3.42 1.59 -8.31
C LEU A 369 4.19 1.72 -6.98
N PHE A 370 4.77 2.89 -6.73
CA PHE A 370 5.50 3.19 -5.50
C PHE A 370 4.58 3.14 -4.28
N GLU A 371 3.39 3.76 -4.34
CA GLU A 371 2.38 3.71 -3.28
C GLU A 371 2.08 2.27 -2.85
N ARG A 372 1.87 1.38 -3.82
CA ARG A 372 1.59 -0.03 -3.52
C ARG A 372 2.75 -0.74 -2.82
N LEU A 373 3.98 -0.55 -3.30
CA LEU A 373 5.17 -1.17 -2.69
C LEU A 373 5.37 -0.66 -1.25
N ILE A 374 5.15 0.65 -1.03
CA ILE A 374 5.19 1.30 0.28
C ILE A 374 4.16 0.69 1.23
N LEU A 375 2.91 0.57 0.80
CA LEU A 375 1.83 0.02 1.62
C LEU A 375 2.04 -1.44 1.97
N ASN A 376 2.58 -2.23 1.04
CA ASN A 376 2.86 -3.65 1.29
C ASN A 376 3.87 -3.84 2.43
N SER A 377 4.87 -2.97 2.54
CA SER A 377 6.08 -3.24 3.31
C SER A 377 6.39 -2.23 4.42
N THR A 378 5.49 -1.25 4.66
CA THR A 378 5.66 -0.26 5.74
C THR A 378 4.36 0.01 6.48
N ARG A 379 4.47 0.46 7.74
CA ARG A 379 3.36 1.01 8.50
C ARG A 379 3.25 2.51 8.30
N ARG A 380 2.10 3.11 8.59
CA ARG A 380 1.91 4.57 8.57
C ARG A 380 2.94 5.24 9.49
N GLY A 381 3.52 6.37 9.03
CA GLY A 381 4.64 7.04 9.71
C GLY A 381 6.00 6.34 9.54
N GLY A 382 6.07 5.25 8.75
CA GLY A 382 7.32 4.58 8.41
C GLY A 382 8.22 5.47 7.54
N VAL A 383 9.53 5.29 7.67
CA VAL A 383 10.55 6.05 6.95
C VAL A 383 10.99 5.30 5.70
N ILE A 384 10.89 5.95 4.55
CA ILE A 384 11.29 5.42 3.23
C ILE A 384 12.59 6.11 2.81
N LEU A 385 13.59 5.33 2.47
CA LEU A 385 14.86 5.80 1.91
C LEU A 385 14.86 5.59 0.40
N ASP A 386 15.10 6.67 -0.35
CA ASP A 386 15.38 6.62 -1.78
C ASP A 386 16.68 7.39 -2.07
N PRO A 387 17.80 6.69 -2.30
CA PRO A 387 19.09 7.30 -2.59
C PRO A 387 19.24 7.84 -4.02
N PHE A 388 18.23 7.68 -4.89
CA PHE A 388 18.22 8.15 -6.28
C PHE A 388 16.85 8.75 -6.61
N ALA A 389 16.55 9.90 -5.98
CA ALA A 389 15.20 10.46 -5.95
C ALA A 389 14.66 10.91 -7.32
N GLY A 390 15.54 11.34 -8.23
CA GLY A 390 15.14 11.84 -9.54
C GLY A 390 14.01 12.88 -9.44
N SER A 391 12.91 12.64 -10.13
CA SER A 391 11.73 13.51 -10.14
C SER A 391 10.91 13.52 -8.83
N GLY A 392 11.31 12.77 -7.79
CA GLY A 392 10.64 12.78 -6.50
C GLY A 392 9.40 11.89 -6.37
N THR A 393 9.21 10.91 -7.25
CA THR A 393 8.08 9.95 -7.19
C THR A 393 7.91 9.32 -5.81
N ALA A 394 9.03 8.95 -5.15
CA ALA A 394 9.01 8.40 -3.80
C ALA A 394 8.45 9.39 -2.76
N ALA A 395 8.70 10.70 -2.91
CA ALA A 395 8.14 11.71 -2.02
C ALA A 395 6.62 11.82 -2.15
N ILE A 396 6.12 11.89 -3.39
CA ILE A 396 4.68 11.96 -3.68
C ILE A 396 3.97 10.72 -3.14
N ALA A 397 4.52 9.54 -3.41
CA ALA A 397 3.96 8.28 -2.93
C ALA A 397 3.99 8.17 -1.40
N ALA A 398 5.06 8.65 -0.75
CA ALA A 398 5.17 8.69 0.71
C ALA A 398 4.15 9.64 1.33
N GLU A 399 3.99 10.87 0.77
CA GLU A 399 2.99 11.83 1.23
C GLU A 399 1.58 11.24 1.19
N ARG A 400 1.19 10.71 0.02
CA ARG A 400 -0.13 10.11 -0.20
C ARG A 400 -0.43 8.93 0.72
N THR A 401 0.60 8.18 1.08
CA THR A 401 0.45 7.00 1.96
C THR A 401 0.68 7.30 3.45
N GLY A 402 1.00 8.55 3.81
CA GLY A 402 1.27 8.96 5.19
C GLY A 402 2.58 8.40 5.74
N ARG A 403 3.62 8.33 4.91
CA ARG A 403 4.99 7.91 5.24
C ARG A 403 5.96 9.08 5.09
N ASP A 404 7.15 8.97 5.64
CA ASP A 404 8.18 9.98 5.62
C ASP A 404 9.26 9.62 4.60
N ALA A 405 9.41 10.38 3.51
CA ALA A 405 10.48 10.15 2.55
C ALA A 405 11.80 10.78 3.02
N ARG A 406 12.89 10.09 2.74
CA ARG A 406 14.29 10.50 2.91
C ARG A 406 14.98 10.28 1.58
N LEU A 407 15.27 11.36 0.89
CA LEU A 407 15.63 11.39 -0.51
C LEU A 407 17.04 11.89 -0.70
N VAL A 408 17.77 11.28 -1.63
CA VAL A 408 19.07 11.79 -2.08
C VAL A 408 19.00 12.00 -3.59
N GLU A 409 19.46 13.15 -4.05
CA GLU A 409 19.65 13.45 -5.46
C GLU A 409 21.01 14.12 -5.66
N ILE A 410 21.74 13.69 -6.66
CA ILE A 410 23.07 14.23 -6.95
C ILE A 410 23.03 15.43 -7.90
N ASP A 411 22.01 15.46 -8.76
CA ASP A 411 21.85 16.52 -9.74
C ASP A 411 20.96 17.63 -9.17
N PRO A 412 21.48 18.85 -8.98
CA PRO A 412 20.72 19.94 -8.40
C PRO A 412 19.60 20.47 -9.31
N ILE A 413 19.50 19.99 -10.56
CA ILE A 413 18.43 20.38 -11.50
C ILE A 413 17.15 19.57 -11.25
N TYR A 414 17.25 18.37 -10.73
CA TYR A 414 16.15 17.48 -10.36
C TYR A 414 15.90 17.56 -8.84
#